data_18249b7df7a63aabf2ee415a96bd8880
#
_entry.id   18249b7df7a63aabf2ee415a96bd8880
#
_cell.length_a   1.000
_cell.length_b   1.000
_cell.length_c   1.000
_cell.angle_alpha   90.00
_cell.angle_beta   90.00
_cell.angle_gamma   90.00
#
_symmetry.space_group_name_H-M   'P 1'
#
loop_
_entity.id
_entity.type
_entity.pdbx_description
1 polymer ?
#
loop_
_entity_poly.entity_id
_entity_poly.type
_entity_poly.pdbx_seq_one_letter_code
_entity_poly.pdbx_strand_id
1 'polypeptide(L)'
;MILKRKIYKKLLEWKKECRGKKALLIEGARRIGKSTICEEFGKSEYKSFLLIDFAKKDKEVEGYFEKYLNDLDTFFMLLQTHFGTKLTERNSLIIFDEVQMFPQARAAIKYLVADGRYDYIETGSLISIRENVKNIVIPSEERHINMYPLDFEEFAIALEEDLLVEYIKKCFEKREPLERSMHNQAMLLFHQYMLVGGMPMPVVTFIESKKDFTEADREKRDILKLYREDIMKIDAKYRSKVLAIYDQIPGFLSQHEKRVIFKKLQDGSYADQYEETFFWLSDSMISNECFLCNDPNVGLSLNETRSYVKCYMGDTGLLVSHAFDENELLEDEVYKQILAGKLQINEGMLYENAIAQMLVANGHKLYFYTHYNENKHRNDMEIDFIISNNSRLKYKMFPIEVKSGKQYKTTSLNNFREKYKERIGESYIIHPRNLIVKDGIICIPPYMTMNI
;
A
#
# COMPACT_ATOMS: atom_id res chain seq x y z
N MET A 1 8.02 17.17 10.83
CA MET A 1 7.44 17.54 9.50
C MET A 1 6.11 16.80 9.29
N ILE A 2 5.05 17.44 8.77
CA ILE A 2 3.78 16.81 8.42
C ILE A 2 3.78 16.58 6.89
N LEU A 3 3.61 15.32 6.48
CA LEU A 3 3.60 14.95 5.07
C LEU A 3 2.20 15.17 4.46
N LYS A 4 2.14 15.75 3.27
CA LYS A 4 0.88 15.84 2.51
C LYS A 4 0.51 14.44 2.00
N ARG A 5 -0.72 13.99 2.27
CA ARG A 5 -1.19 12.65 1.91
C ARG A 5 -2.46 12.70 1.07
N LYS A 6 -2.52 11.92 0.02
CA LYS A 6 -3.69 11.80 -0.87
C LYS A 6 -4.96 11.37 -0.12
N ILE A 7 -4.81 10.57 0.93
CA ILE A 7 -5.93 10.13 1.77
C ILE A 7 -6.67 11.31 2.40
N TYR A 8 -6.02 12.46 2.65
CA TYR A 8 -6.65 13.65 3.22
C TYR A 8 -7.87 14.10 2.41
N LYS A 9 -7.78 14.02 1.07
CA LYS A 9 -8.91 14.31 0.17
C LYS A 9 -10.08 13.34 0.41
N LYS A 10 -9.79 12.04 0.63
CA LYS A 10 -10.83 11.04 0.94
C LYS A 10 -11.50 11.32 2.29
N LEU A 11 -10.75 11.84 3.27
CA LEU A 11 -11.30 12.29 4.56
C LEU A 11 -12.28 13.47 4.38
N LEU A 12 -11.92 14.46 3.55
CA LEU A 12 -12.79 15.58 3.22
C LEU A 12 -14.07 15.12 2.49
N GLU A 13 -13.94 14.20 1.54
CA GLU A 13 -15.07 13.60 0.82
C GLU A 13 -16.00 12.86 1.79
N TRP A 14 -15.44 12.03 2.70
CA TRP A 14 -16.21 11.35 3.73
C TRP A 14 -16.98 12.33 4.62
N LYS A 15 -16.30 13.36 5.15
CA LYS A 15 -16.95 14.39 6.01
C LYS A 15 -18.13 15.05 5.29
N LYS A 16 -17.94 15.43 4.02
CA LYS A 16 -18.96 16.08 3.19
C LYS A 16 -20.14 15.18 2.84
N GLU A 17 -19.87 13.91 2.49
CA GLU A 17 -20.88 12.97 2.02
C GLU A 17 -21.66 12.33 3.17
N CYS A 18 -20.96 11.87 4.20
CA CYS A 18 -21.57 11.11 5.28
C CYS A 18 -22.26 12.00 6.32
N ARG A 19 -21.77 13.21 6.57
CA ARG A 19 -22.38 14.19 7.49
C ARG A 19 -22.77 13.58 8.85
N GLY A 20 -21.87 12.77 9.43
CA GLY A 20 -22.07 12.08 10.70
C GLY A 20 -22.92 10.84 10.66
N LYS A 21 -23.45 10.42 9.50
CA LYS A 21 -24.27 9.21 9.37
C LYS A 21 -23.45 7.92 9.28
N LYS A 22 -22.15 8.01 9.12
CA LYS A 22 -21.20 6.89 9.10
C LYS A 22 -19.87 7.31 9.71
N ALA A 23 -19.34 6.49 10.60
CA ALA A 23 -17.96 6.56 11.03
C ALA A 23 -17.00 6.23 9.86
N LEU A 24 -15.74 6.58 9.98
CA LEU A 24 -14.70 6.23 9.04
C LEU A 24 -13.69 5.30 9.69
N LEU A 25 -13.50 4.10 9.14
CA LEU A 25 -12.44 3.19 9.54
C LEU A 25 -11.27 3.31 8.56
N ILE A 26 -10.10 3.72 9.07
CA ILE A 26 -8.84 3.81 8.32
C ILE A 26 -8.00 2.59 8.62
N GLU A 27 -7.88 1.73 7.62
CA GLU A 27 -7.10 0.50 7.68
C GLU A 27 -5.77 0.67 6.95
N GLY A 28 -4.73 -0.02 7.43
CA GLY A 28 -3.43 0.03 6.77
C GLY A 28 -2.30 -0.51 7.62
N ALA A 29 -1.15 -0.74 7.02
CA ALA A 29 0.02 -1.28 7.68
C ALA A 29 0.42 -0.46 8.91
N ARG A 30 1.16 -1.08 9.80
CA ARG A 30 1.72 -0.39 10.97
C ARG A 30 2.75 0.64 10.52
N ARG A 31 2.82 1.80 11.23
CA ARG A 31 3.78 2.90 10.96
C ARG A 31 3.56 3.70 9.67
N ILE A 32 2.40 3.62 9.01
CA ILE A 32 2.10 4.43 7.82
C ILE A 32 1.49 5.81 8.13
N GLY A 33 1.35 6.18 9.41
CA GLY A 33 0.91 7.52 9.83
C GLY A 33 -0.59 7.69 9.97
N LYS A 34 -1.38 6.62 10.25
CA LYS A 34 -2.84 6.69 10.44
C LYS A 34 -3.24 7.69 11.54
N SER A 35 -2.70 7.54 12.74
CA SER A 35 -3.00 8.43 13.88
C SER A 35 -2.64 9.88 13.58
N THR A 36 -1.46 10.10 12.96
CA THR A 36 -0.97 11.46 12.61
C THR A 36 -1.93 12.16 11.64
N ILE A 37 -2.40 11.46 10.59
CA ILE A 37 -3.30 12.09 9.61
C ILE A 37 -4.68 12.37 10.21
N CYS A 38 -5.16 11.51 11.14
CA CYS A 38 -6.43 11.73 11.85
C CYS A 38 -6.35 12.93 12.79
N GLU A 39 -5.25 13.07 13.53
CA GLU A 39 -5.03 14.24 14.39
C GLU A 39 -4.94 15.53 13.57
N GLU A 40 -4.18 15.52 12.46
CA GLU A 40 -4.09 16.68 11.57
C GLU A 40 -5.45 17.07 11.00
N PHE A 41 -6.22 16.07 10.58
CA PHE A 41 -7.58 16.27 10.10
C PHE A 41 -8.50 16.84 11.19
N GLY A 42 -8.39 16.33 12.41
CA GLY A 42 -9.13 16.85 13.57
C GLY A 42 -8.80 18.30 13.90
N LYS A 43 -7.48 18.65 13.86
CA LYS A 43 -6.99 20.01 14.10
C LYS A 43 -7.44 21.00 13.03
N SER A 44 -7.42 20.59 11.77
CA SER A 44 -7.67 21.48 10.64
C SER A 44 -9.15 21.63 10.28
N GLU A 45 -9.95 20.57 10.45
CA GLU A 45 -11.30 20.52 9.90
C GLU A 45 -12.42 20.63 10.95
N TYR A 46 -12.08 20.59 12.25
CA TYR A 46 -13.04 20.66 13.34
C TYR A 46 -12.66 21.73 14.36
N LYS A 47 -13.67 22.22 15.08
CA LYS A 47 -13.46 23.18 16.18
C LYS A 47 -12.73 22.57 17.36
N SER A 48 -12.98 21.28 17.60
CA SER A 48 -12.27 20.48 18.59
C SER A 48 -12.24 19.02 18.16
N PHE A 49 -11.27 18.28 18.66
CA PHE A 49 -11.21 16.84 18.49
C PHE A 49 -10.75 16.16 19.77
N LEU A 50 -11.08 14.89 19.89
CA LEU A 50 -10.70 14.05 21.00
C LEU A 50 -10.07 12.78 20.43
N LEU A 51 -8.86 12.44 20.89
CA LEU A 51 -8.15 11.22 20.50
C LEU A 51 -8.12 10.27 21.69
N ILE A 52 -8.72 9.10 21.52
CA ILE A 52 -8.69 7.99 22.46
C ILE A 52 -7.76 6.92 21.88
N ASP A 53 -6.57 6.82 22.47
CA ASP A 53 -5.57 5.81 22.11
C ASP A 53 -5.74 4.58 23.01
N PHE A 54 -6.37 3.55 22.47
CA PHE A 54 -6.65 2.29 23.19
C PHE A 54 -5.39 1.46 23.47
N ALA A 55 -4.27 1.73 22.80
CA ALA A 55 -3.00 1.08 23.13
C ALA A 55 -2.49 1.48 24.53
N LYS A 56 -2.92 2.63 25.08
CA LYS A 56 -2.59 3.07 26.44
C LYS A 56 -3.34 2.33 27.53
N LYS A 57 -4.40 1.59 27.19
CA LYS A 57 -5.23 0.79 28.12
C LYS A 57 -5.70 1.61 29.32
N ASP A 58 -6.31 2.76 29.06
CA ASP A 58 -6.91 3.61 30.08
C ASP A 58 -8.19 2.98 30.63
N LYS A 59 -8.10 2.37 31.81
CA LYS A 59 -9.20 1.64 32.43
C LYS A 59 -10.40 2.53 32.82
N GLU A 60 -10.17 3.81 33.07
CA GLU A 60 -11.29 4.73 33.32
C GLU A 60 -12.10 4.94 32.06
N VAL A 61 -11.43 5.22 30.94
CA VAL A 61 -12.07 5.39 29.65
C VAL A 61 -12.75 4.09 29.19
N GLU A 62 -12.09 2.93 29.31
CA GLU A 62 -12.72 1.62 29.05
C GLU A 62 -13.99 1.43 29.90
N GLY A 63 -13.94 1.79 31.20
CA GLY A 63 -15.08 1.73 32.09
C GLY A 63 -16.25 2.64 31.69
N TYR A 64 -16.01 3.77 31.01
CA TYR A 64 -17.08 4.61 30.50
C TYR A 64 -17.87 3.91 29.40
N PHE A 65 -17.19 3.22 28.47
CA PHE A 65 -17.84 2.40 27.45
C PHE A 65 -18.69 1.25 28.05
N GLU A 66 -18.22 0.63 29.13
CA GLU A 66 -18.94 -0.47 29.75
C GLU A 66 -20.21 -0.01 30.51
N LYS A 67 -20.16 1.16 31.14
CA LYS A 67 -21.20 1.58 32.09
C LYS A 67 -22.21 2.58 31.53
N TYR A 68 -21.78 3.45 30.60
CA TYR A 68 -22.55 4.64 30.23
C TYR A 68 -23.00 4.70 28.75
N LEU A 69 -22.81 3.65 27.96
CA LEU A 69 -23.31 3.65 26.57
C LEU A 69 -24.84 3.75 26.45
N ASN A 70 -25.58 3.45 27.52
CA ASN A 70 -27.03 3.65 27.60
C ASN A 70 -27.45 5.06 28.05
N ASP A 71 -26.46 5.88 28.50
CA ASP A 71 -26.62 7.29 28.89
C ASP A 71 -25.50 8.10 28.26
N LEU A 72 -25.68 8.45 26.98
CA LEU A 72 -24.69 9.13 26.18
C LEU A 72 -24.38 10.57 26.68
N ASP A 73 -25.28 11.21 27.41
CA ASP A 73 -25.04 12.52 27.99
C ASP A 73 -23.97 12.41 29.09
N THR A 74 -24.13 11.47 30.00
CA THR A 74 -23.13 11.16 31.02
C THR A 74 -21.83 10.67 30.39
N PHE A 75 -21.91 9.78 29.38
CA PHE A 75 -20.73 9.26 28.66
C PHE A 75 -19.86 10.38 28.08
N PHE A 76 -20.45 11.30 27.31
CA PHE A 76 -19.68 12.40 26.72
C PHE A 76 -19.24 13.44 27.74
N MET A 77 -20.00 13.66 28.80
CA MET A 77 -19.58 14.54 29.88
C MET A 77 -18.31 14.00 30.57
N LEU A 78 -18.25 12.71 30.85
CA LEU A 78 -17.08 12.06 31.44
C LEU A 78 -15.87 12.11 30.50
N LEU A 79 -16.04 11.81 29.23
CA LEU A 79 -14.95 11.92 28.25
C LEU A 79 -14.41 13.34 28.14
N GLN A 80 -15.29 14.35 28.06
CA GLN A 80 -14.86 15.75 28.00
C GLN A 80 -14.10 16.16 29.26
N THR A 81 -14.53 15.71 30.43
CA THR A 81 -13.88 15.99 31.70
C THR A 81 -12.53 15.31 31.80
N HIS A 82 -12.45 14.03 31.43
CA HIS A 82 -11.23 13.22 31.47
C HIS A 82 -10.13 13.78 30.55
N PHE A 83 -10.49 14.16 29.32
CA PHE A 83 -9.54 14.71 28.34
C PHE A 83 -9.41 16.24 28.39
N GLY A 84 -10.15 16.93 29.23
CA GLY A 84 -10.13 18.40 29.32
C GLY A 84 -10.54 19.10 28.02
N THR A 85 -11.34 18.43 27.17
CA THR A 85 -11.69 18.90 25.82
C THR A 85 -13.19 19.12 25.69
N LYS A 86 -13.61 20.35 25.38
CA LYS A 86 -15.03 20.66 25.14
C LYS A 86 -15.41 20.27 23.70
N LEU A 87 -16.38 19.39 23.58
CA LEU A 87 -16.95 18.98 22.30
C LEU A 87 -18.09 19.91 21.88
N THR A 88 -18.17 20.19 20.59
CA THR A 88 -19.23 21.01 19.97
C THR A 88 -20.02 20.12 19.01
N GLU A 89 -21.34 20.05 19.18
CA GLU A 89 -22.21 19.25 18.33
C GLU A 89 -22.02 19.60 16.86
N ARG A 90 -21.96 18.58 16.01
CA ARG A 90 -21.72 18.62 14.58
C ARG A 90 -20.42 19.34 14.14
N ASN A 91 -19.55 19.69 15.07
CA ASN A 91 -18.28 20.33 14.77
C ASN A 91 -17.11 19.83 15.67
N SER A 92 -17.23 18.60 16.14
CA SER A 92 -16.13 17.89 16.83
C SER A 92 -15.94 16.50 16.24
N LEU A 93 -14.68 16.05 16.26
CA LEU A 93 -14.25 14.74 15.82
C LEU A 93 -13.81 13.91 17.03
N ILE A 94 -14.25 12.67 17.14
CA ILE A 94 -13.74 11.69 18.09
C ILE A 94 -12.96 10.64 17.32
N ILE A 95 -11.69 10.45 17.67
CA ILE A 95 -10.78 9.51 17.04
C ILE A 95 -10.55 8.34 17.99
N PHE A 96 -10.88 7.13 17.55
CA PHE A 96 -10.58 5.86 18.21
C PHE A 96 -9.32 5.28 17.58
N ASP A 97 -8.18 5.50 18.21
CA ASP A 97 -6.89 5.03 17.70
C ASP A 97 -6.58 3.62 18.23
N GLU A 98 -6.04 2.74 17.36
CA GLU A 98 -5.74 1.34 17.66
C GLU A 98 -6.98 0.59 18.24
N VAL A 99 -8.14 0.76 17.57
CA VAL A 99 -9.46 0.30 18.04
C VAL A 99 -9.52 -1.22 18.29
N GLN A 100 -8.65 -2.01 17.66
CA GLN A 100 -8.53 -3.45 17.90
C GLN A 100 -8.08 -3.79 19.34
N MET A 101 -7.44 -2.85 20.02
CA MET A 101 -7.03 -3.06 21.42
C MET A 101 -8.22 -3.01 22.39
N PHE A 102 -9.35 -2.42 21.96
CA PHE A 102 -10.60 -2.36 22.74
C PHE A 102 -11.81 -2.52 21.82
N PRO A 103 -12.17 -3.75 21.42
CA PRO A 103 -13.24 -4.02 20.44
C PRO A 103 -14.61 -3.48 20.82
N GLN A 104 -14.89 -3.27 22.10
CA GLN A 104 -16.14 -2.68 22.58
C GLN A 104 -16.34 -1.25 22.06
N ALA A 105 -15.26 -0.47 21.89
CA ALA A 105 -15.35 0.86 21.30
C ALA A 105 -15.86 0.80 19.86
N ARG A 106 -15.38 -0.17 19.07
CA ARG A 106 -15.87 -0.40 17.71
C ARG A 106 -17.34 -0.84 17.72
N ALA A 107 -17.72 -1.74 18.61
CA ALA A 107 -19.14 -2.14 18.74
C ALA A 107 -20.06 -0.96 19.12
N ALA A 108 -19.55 0.02 19.87
CA ALA A 108 -20.28 1.21 20.26
C ALA A 108 -20.59 2.17 19.10
N ILE A 109 -19.82 2.13 18.00
CA ILE A 109 -19.96 3.03 16.83
C ILE A 109 -21.40 3.11 16.34
N LYS A 110 -22.10 1.98 16.29
CA LYS A 110 -23.52 1.95 15.89
C LYS A 110 -24.38 2.92 16.71
N TYR A 111 -24.20 2.94 18.02
CA TYR A 111 -24.99 3.77 18.94
C TYR A 111 -24.52 5.22 18.89
N LEU A 112 -23.20 5.44 18.81
CA LEU A 112 -22.59 6.76 18.76
C LEU A 112 -22.92 7.51 17.47
N VAL A 113 -22.93 6.81 16.32
CA VAL A 113 -23.36 7.37 15.03
C VAL A 113 -24.85 7.65 15.02
N ALA A 114 -25.68 6.77 15.61
CA ALA A 114 -27.13 6.98 15.71
C ALA A 114 -27.50 8.21 16.56
N ASP A 115 -26.72 8.52 17.60
CA ASP A 115 -26.86 9.73 18.40
C ASP A 115 -26.63 11.02 17.58
N GLY A 116 -25.66 11.00 16.63
CA GLY A 116 -25.48 12.03 15.62
C GLY A 116 -24.80 13.31 16.08
N ARG A 117 -24.37 13.44 17.33
CA ARG A 117 -23.72 14.66 17.86
C ARG A 117 -22.35 14.92 17.29
N TYR A 118 -21.55 13.87 17.04
CA TYR A 118 -20.14 14.00 16.64
C TYR A 118 -19.83 13.13 15.42
N ASP A 119 -18.72 13.41 14.78
CA ASP A 119 -18.13 12.57 13.75
C ASP A 119 -17.08 11.64 14.37
N TYR A 120 -16.91 10.43 13.81
CA TYR A 120 -16.02 9.39 14.35
C TYR A 120 -15.08 8.88 13.30
N ILE A 121 -13.78 8.80 13.66
CA ILE A 121 -12.76 8.09 12.87
C ILE A 121 -12.18 6.99 13.76
N GLU A 122 -12.04 5.80 13.20
CA GLU A 122 -11.38 4.65 13.81
C GLU A 122 -10.11 4.34 13.05
N THR A 123 -9.05 3.99 13.75
CA THR A 123 -7.81 3.49 13.14
C THR A 123 -7.44 2.14 13.71
N GLY A 124 -6.78 1.34 12.90
CA GLY A 124 -6.22 0.06 13.34
C GLY A 124 -5.46 -0.63 12.22
N SER A 125 -4.68 -1.66 12.56
CA SER A 125 -4.15 -2.57 11.58
C SER A 125 -5.21 -3.59 11.20
N LEU A 126 -5.31 -3.91 9.90
CA LEU A 126 -6.41 -4.67 9.33
C LEU A 126 -6.60 -6.05 9.98
N ILE A 127 -5.51 -6.77 10.14
CA ILE A 127 -5.52 -8.13 10.71
C ILE A 127 -5.92 -8.12 12.17
N SER A 128 -5.39 -7.18 12.94
CA SER A 128 -5.74 -7.04 14.35
C SER A 128 -7.23 -6.75 14.53
N ILE A 129 -7.81 -5.91 13.64
CA ILE A 129 -9.23 -5.62 13.66
C ILE A 129 -10.05 -6.91 13.45
N ARG A 130 -9.71 -7.73 12.45
CA ARG A 130 -10.44 -8.97 12.16
C ARG A 130 -10.30 -10.01 13.27
N GLU A 131 -9.13 -10.23 13.79
CA GLU A 131 -8.88 -11.20 14.85
C GLU A 131 -9.60 -10.82 16.16
N ASN A 132 -9.55 -9.56 16.53
CA ASN A 132 -10.11 -9.10 17.80
C ASN A 132 -11.64 -8.88 17.77
N VAL A 133 -12.25 -8.77 16.57
CA VAL A 133 -13.70 -8.55 16.45
C VAL A 133 -14.50 -9.82 16.20
N LYS A 134 -13.94 -11.01 16.33
CA LYS A 134 -14.66 -12.29 16.14
C LYS A 134 -15.94 -12.40 16.99
N ASN A 135 -16.01 -11.71 18.12
CA ASN A 135 -17.09 -11.79 19.10
C ASN A 135 -17.92 -10.51 19.21
N ILE A 136 -17.76 -9.54 18.30
CA ILE A 136 -18.58 -8.33 18.28
C ILE A 136 -19.37 -8.22 16.98
N VAL A 137 -20.49 -7.52 17.04
CA VAL A 137 -21.25 -7.17 15.84
C VAL A 137 -20.52 -6.01 15.15
N ILE A 138 -20.02 -6.26 13.92
CA ILE A 138 -19.38 -5.23 13.12
C ILE A 138 -20.44 -4.19 12.74
N PRO A 139 -20.24 -2.89 13.02
CA PRO A 139 -21.17 -1.86 12.67
C PRO A 139 -21.38 -1.74 11.16
N SER A 140 -22.62 -1.57 10.71
CA SER A 140 -22.96 -1.23 9.32
C SER A 140 -22.79 0.27 9.04
N GLU A 141 -22.60 1.04 10.07
CA GLU A 141 -22.45 2.49 10.10
C GLU A 141 -21.01 2.96 9.86
N GLU A 142 -20.15 2.08 9.34
CA GLU A 142 -18.76 2.37 8.97
C GLU A 142 -18.60 2.54 7.45
N ARG A 143 -17.67 3.41 7.07
CA ARG A 143 -17.04 3.46 5.74
C ARG A 143 -15.58 3.09 5.90
N HIS A 144 -15.09 2.15 5.09
CA HIS A 144 -13.70 1.70 5.12
C HIS A 144 -12.88 2.41 4.06
N ILE A 145 -11.68 2.85 4.43
CA ILE A 145 -10.67 3.31 3.49
C ILE A 145 -9.30 2.73 3.85
N ASN A 146 -8.55 2.39 2.81
CA ASN A 146 -7.19 1.90 2.97
C ASN A 146 -6.19 3.05 2.87
N MET A 147 -5.22 3.07 3.77
CA MET A 147 -4.05 3.94 3.74
C MET A 147 -2.81 3.10 3.41
N TYR A 148 -2.07 3.54 2.40
CA TYR A 148 -0.86 2.88 1.91
C TYR A 148 0.39 3.67 2.29
N PRO A 149 1.62 3.12 2.19
CA PRO A 149 2.84 3.91 2.18
C PRO A 149 2.75 5.02 1.14
N LEU A 150 3.57 6.07 1.25
CA LEU A 150 3.62 7.12 0.24
C LEU A 150 3.88 6.51 -1.13
N ASP A 151 3.11 6.91 -2.13
CA ASP A 151 3.47 6.63 -3.52
C ASP A 151 4.51 7.64 -4.03
N PHE A 152 4.93 7.47 -5.28
CA PHE A 152 5.94 8.36 -5.86
C PHE A 152 5.49 9.83 -5.88
N GLU A 153 4.21 10.11 -6.13
CA GLU A 153 3.68 11.48 -6.12
C GLU A 153 3.80 12.11 -4.73
N GLU A 154 3.34 11.40 -3.69
CA GLU A 154 3.41 11.87 -2.31
C GLU A 154 4.87 12.05 -1.85
N PHE A 155 5.77 11.14 -2.25
CA PHE A 155 7.20 11.23 -1.99
C PHE A 155 7.83 12.46 -2.67
N ALA A 156 7.53 12.70 -3.92
CA ALA A 156 8.03 13.86 -4.66
C ALA A 156 7.54 15.18 -4.05
N ILE A 157 6.27 15.26 -3.68
CA ILE A 157 5.69 16.41 -2.98
C ILE A 157 6.35 16.62 -1.60
N ALA A 158 6.70 15.55 -0.88
CA ALA A 158 7.41 15.65 0.38
C ALA A 158 8.83 16.26 0.23
N LEU A 159 9.44 16.09 -0.95
CA LEU A 159 10.73 16.70 -1.32
C LEU A 159 10.57 18.07 -2.02
N GLU A 160 9.39 18.70 -1.96
CA GLU A 160 9.09 20.01 -2.54
C GLU A 160 9.15 20.06 -4.07
N GLU A 161 8.92 18.91 -4.74
CA GLU A 161 8.94 18.78 -6.20
C GLU A 161 7.51 18.85 -6.82
N ASP A 162 6.61 19.63 -6.23
CA ASP A 162 5.20 19.75 -6.65
C ASP A 162 5.08 20.15 -8.14
N LEU A 163 5.89 21.11 -8.61
CA LEU A 163 5.86 21.56 -9.99
C LEU A 163 6.31 20.48 -10.99
N LEU A 164 7.29 19.65 -10.61
CA LEU A 164 7.70 18.52 -11.42
C LEU A 164 6.59 17.48 -11.52
N VAL A 165 5.89 17.21 -10.43
CA VAL A 165 4.72 16.32 -10.40
C VAL A 165 3.61 16.81 -11.33
N GLU A 166 3.27 18.11 -11.27
CA GLU A 166 2.27 18.70 -12.16
C GLU A 166 2.68 18.62 -13.63
N TYR A 167 3.95 18.85 -13.94
CA TYR A 167 4.49 18.73 -15.29
C TYR A 167 4.45 17.28 -15.80
N ILE A 168 4.80 16.31 -14.97
CA ILE A 168 4.69 14.88 -15.30
C ILE A 168 3.24 14.51 -15.65
N LYS A 169 2.26 14.93 -14.84
CA LYS A 169 0.83 14.68 -15.09
C LYS A 169 0.38 15.27 -16.42
N LYS A 170 0.75 16.51 -16.70
CA LYS A 170 0.42 17.19 -17.96
C LYS A 170 1.01 16.49 -19.18
N CYS A 171 2.26 16.03 -19.10
CA CYS A 171 2.90 15.26 -20.17
C CYS A 171 2.23 13.89 -20.36
N PHE A 172 1.85 13.20 -19.27
CA PHE A 172 1.14 11.93 -19.35
C PHE A 172 -0.24 12.09 -20.01
N GLU A 173 -1.02 13.10 -19.63
CA GLU A 173 -2.34 13.36 -20.22
C GLU A 173 -2.26 13.66 -21.73
N LYS A 174 -1.24 14.41 -22.16
CA LYS A 174 -1.02 14.75 -23.56
C LYS A 174 -0.32 13.67 -24.37
N ARG A 175 0.19 12.60 -23.70
CA ARG A 175 1.03 11.58 -24.32
C ARG A 175 2.32 12.16 -24.95
N GLU A 176 2.87 13.20 -24.32
CA GLU A 176 4.10 13.87 -24.73
C GLU A 176 5.28 13.50 -23.82
N PRO A 177 6.52 13.38 -24.35
CA PRO A 177 7.69 13.17 -23.52
C PRO A 177 7.98 14.41 -22.66
N LEU A 178 8.59 14.19 -21.48
CA LEU A 178 9.17 15.29 -20.72
C LEU A 178 10.39 15.88 -21.46
N GLU A 179 10.68 17.15 -21.17
CA GLU A 179 11.98 17.70 -21.52
C GLU A 179 13.10 16.86 -20.87
N ARG A 180 14.24 16.72 -21.56
CA ARG A 180 15.29 15.78 -21.18
C ARG A 180 15.83 15.99 -19.75
N SER A 181 16.03 17.25 -19.36
CA SER A 181 16.53 17.59 -18.02
C SER A 181 15.53 17.19 -16.95
N MET A 182 14.24 17.46 -17.17
CA MET A 182 13.14 17.10 -16.28
C MET A 182 12.95 15.58 -16.17
N HIS A 183 13.07 14.87 -17.31
CA HIS A 183 13.07 13.41 -17.30
C HIS A 183 14.19 12.83 -16.42
N ASN A 184 15.43 13.35 -16.57
CA ASN A 184 16.56 12.89 -15.76
C ASN A 184 16.35 13.19 -14.27
N GLN A 185 15.81 14.36 -13.92
CA GLN A 185 15.47 14.72 -12.53
C GLN A 185 14.40 13.78 -11.97
N ALA A 186 13.33 13.53 -12.72
CA ALA A 186 12.26 12.62 -12.31
C ALA A 186 12.75 11.16 -12.14
N MET A 187 13.66 10.71 -13.01
CA MET A 187 14.29 9.38 -12.87
C MET A 187 15.17 9.29 -11.63
N LEU A 188 15.97 10.32 -11.35
CA LEU A 188 16.78 10.35 -10.12
C LEU A 188 15.89 10.30 -8.87
N LEU A 189 14.82 11.10 -8.86
CA LEU A 189 13.86 11.12 -7.77
C LEU A 189 13.15 9.76 -7.60
N PHE A 190 12.80 9.09 -8.70
CA PHE A 190 12.22 7.76 -8.67
C PHE A 190 13.20 6.71 -8.10
N HIS A 191 14.48 6.79 -8.46
CA HIS A 191 15.49 5.92 -7.88
C HIS A 191 15.66 6.17 -6.36
N GLN A 192 15.62 7.44 -5.92
CA GLN A 192 15.59 7.76 -4.49
C GLN A 192 14.37 7.17 -3.80
N TYR A 193 13.18 7.28 -4.42
CA TYR A 193 11.95 6.68 -3.93
C TYR A 193 12.06 5.15 -3.76
N MET A 194 12.62 4.44 -4.75
CA MET A 194 12.82 2.99 -4.64
C MET A 194 13.71 2.62 -3.44
N LEU A 195 14.72 3.42 -3.12
CA LEU A 195 15.70 3.11 -2.07
C LEU A 195 15.22 3.54 -0.68
N VAL A 196 14.56 4.68 -0.56
CA VAL A 196 14.00 5.19 0.71
C VAL A 196 12.67 4.50 1.02
N GLY A 197 11.84 4.28 0.02
CA GLY A 197 10.48 3.79 0.14
C GLY A 197 9.46 4.90 0.42
N GLY A 198 8.25 4.48 0.76
CA GLY A 198 7.13 5.35 1.08
C GLY A 198 6.70 5.31 2.54
N MET A 199 7.46 4.65 3.43
CA MET A 199 7.14 4.68 4.85
C MET A 199 7.41 6.09 5.42
N PRO A 200 6.45 6.71 6.16
CA PRO A 200 6.58 8.12 6.56
C PRO A 200 7.85 8.46 7.34
N MET A 201 8.22 7.67 8.34
CA MET A 201 9.41 7.96 9.14
C MET A 201 10.71 7.89 8.33
N PRO A 202 11.01 6.84 7.55
CA PRO A 202 12.14 6.85 6.61
C PRO A 202 12.18 8.06 5.68
N VAL A 203 11.03 8.49 5.15
CA VAL A 203 10.95 9.66 4.27
C VAL A 203 11.27 10.95 5.03
N VAL A 204 10.68 11.15 6.21
CA VAL A 204 10.96 12.33 7.05
C VAL A 204 12.43 12.37 7.46
N THR A 205 12.96 11.24 7.93
CA THR A 205 14.37 11.12 8.34
C THR A 205 15.32 11.39 7.17
N PHE A 206 15.03 10.88 5.99
CA PHE A 206 15.79 11.16 4.78
C PHE A 206 15.83 12.66 4.42
N ILE A 207 14.70 13.36 4.56
CA ILE A 207 14.62 14.80 4.30
C ILE A 207 15.39 15.60 5.37
N GLU A 208 15.15 15.30 6.64
CA GLU A 208 15.73 16.04 7.77
C GLU A 208 17.24 15.81 7.93
N SER A 209 17.74 14.63 7.54
CA SER A 209 19.17 14.30 7.50
C SER A 209 19.91 14.82 6.24
N LYS A 210 19.25 15.66 5.41
CA LYS A 210 19.80 16.17 4.15
C LYS A 210 20.09 15.06 3.13
N LYS A 211 19.18 14.13 3.01
CA LYS A 211 19.22 13.00 2.07
C LYS A 211 20.26 11.93 2.41
N ASP A 212 20.48 11.66 3.69
CA ASP A 212 21.30 10.56 4.18
C ASP A 212 20.48 9.25 4.16
N PHE A 213 20.91 8.29 3.34
CA PHE A 213 20.25 6.99 3.23
C PHE A 213 20.49 6.09 4.44
N THR A 214 21.61 6.24 5.15
CA THR A 214 21.91 5.43 6.35
C THR A 214 20.89 5.69 7.44
N GLU A 215 20.55 6.97 7.67
CA GLU A 215 19.55 7.32 8.69
C GLU A 215 18.15 6.82 8.30
N ALA A 216 17.79 6.89 7.01
CA ALA A 216 16.55 6.29 6.53
C ALA A 216 16.55 4.76 6.68
N ASP A 217 17.71 4.09 6.49
CA ASP A 217 17.83 2.64 6.65
C ASP A 217 17.61 2.18 8.09
N ARG A 218 18.05 2.96 9.08
CA ARG A 218 17.75 2.69 10.51
C ARG A 218 16.25 2.59 10.74
N GLU A 219 15.50 3.60 10.29
CA GLU A 219 14.04 3.63 10.43
C GLU A 219 13.36 2.45 9.72
N LYS A 220 13.84 2.06 8.52
CA LYS A 220 13.33 0.91 7.79
C LYS A 220 13.56 -0.40 8.55
N ARG A 221 14.73 -0.59 9.13
CA ARG A 221 15.05 -1.79 9.92
C ARG A 221 14.21 -1.88 11.18
N ASP A 222 13.95 -0.77 11.85
CA ASP A 222 13.05 -0.75 13.01
C ASP A 222 11.62 -1.16 12.59
N ILE A 223 11.14 -0.74 11.42
CA ILE A 223 9.84 -1.18 10.89
C ILE A 223 9.84 -2.68 10.57
N LEU A 224 10.89 -3.20 9.91
CA LEU A 224 11.02 -4.63 9.60
C LEU A 224 11.03 -5.49 10.87
N LYS A 225 11.73 -5.02 11.93
CA LYS A 225 11.72 -5.65 13.25
C LYS A 225 10.33 -5.68 13.86
N LEU A 226 9.60 -4.56 13.81
CA LEU A 226 8.21 -4.49 14.28
C LEU A 226 7.29 -5.45 13.53
N TYR A 227 7.42 -5.56 12.21
CA TYR A 227 6.64 -6.52 11.41
C TYR A 227 6.94 -7.96 11.83
N ARG A 228 8.22 -8.28 12.07
CA ARG A 228 8.62 -9.60 12.55
C ARG A 228 8.07 -9.90 13.95
N GLU A 229 8.06 -8.92 14.85
CA GLU A 229 7.43 -9.02 16.18
C GLU A 229 5.91 -9.25 16.09
N ASP A 230 5.23 -8.60 15.14
CA ASP A 230 3.79 -8.80 14.92
C ASP A 230 3.51 -10.21 14.37
N ILE A 231 4.34 -10.72 13.45
CA ILE A 231 4.26 -12.10 12.97
C ILE A 231 4.45 -13.09 14.14
N MET A 232 5.32 -12.79 15.10
CA MET A 232 5.53 -13.67 16.26
C MET A 232 4.32 -13.77 17.21
N LYS A 233 3.35 -12.87 17.11
CA LYS A 233 2.10 -12.89 17.90
C LYS A 233 1.00 -13.75 17.28
N ILE A 234 1.16 -14.19 16.02
CA ILE A 234 0.20 -15.05 15.32
C ILE A 234 0.14 -16.43 15.98
N ASP A 235 -0.99 -17.12 15.81
CA ASP A 235 -1.14 -18.52 16.22
C ASP A 235 0.04 -19.37 15.74
N ALA A 236 0.60 -20.18 16.65
CA ALA A 236 1.77 -21.01 16.40
C ALA A 236 1.64 -21.90 15.16
N LYS A 237 0.41 -22.30 14.81
CA LYS A 237 0.09 -23.11 13.63
C LYS A 237 0.50 -22.46 12.31
N TYR A 238 0.37 -21.11 12.21
CA TYR A 238 0.61 -20.36 10.97
C TYR A 238 1.92 -19.59 11.00
N ARG A 239 2.44 -19.28 12.17
CA ARG A 239 3.62 -18.42 12.41
C ARG A 239 4.83 -18.79 11.55
N SER A 240 5.23 -20.06 11.59
CA SER A 240 6.40 -20.54 10.83
C SER A 240 6.25 -20.37 9.33
N LYS A 241 5.04 -20.55 8.80
CA LYS A 241 4.75 -20.39 7.38
C LYS A 241 4.76 -18.92 6.97
N VAL A 242 4.19 -18.04 7.80
CA VAL A 242 4.20 -16.58 7.56
C VAL A 242 5.64 -16.06 7.56
N LEU A 243 6.45 -16.47 8.56
CA LEU A 243 7.87 -16.12 8.60
C LEU A 243 8.63 -16.63 7.38
N ALA A 244 8.41 -17.89 6.99
CA ALA A 244 9.09 -18.48 5.84
C ALA A 244 8.81 -17.73 4.53
N ILE A 245 7.56 -17.29 4.30
CA ILE A 245 7.25 -16.46 3.13
C ILE A 245 7.84 -15.07 3.28
N TYR A 246 7.63 -14.41 4.42
CA TYR A 246 8.15 -13.07 4.69
C TYR A 246 9.66 -12.98 4.45
N ASP A 247 10.43 -13.91 5.04
CA ASP A 247 11.89 -13.95 4.91
C ASP A 247 12.35 -14.23 3.46
N GLN A 248 11.54 -14.92 2.67
CA GLN A 248 11.87 -15.30 1.30
C GLN A 248 11.34 -14.32 0.22
N ILE A 249 10.60 -13.26 0.59
CA ILE A 249 10.10 -12.27 -0.39
C ILE A 249 11.22 -11.77 -1.30
N PRO A 250 12.39 -11.28 -0.80
CA PRO A 250 13.47 -10.83 -1.67
C PRO A 250 14.00 -11.95 -2.57
N GLY A 251 14.13 -13.17 -2.01
CA GLY A 251 14.60 -14.35 -2.74
C GLY A 251 13.67 -14.76 -3.88
N PHE A 252 12.35 -14.70 -3.68
CA PHE A 252 11.39 -14.98 -4.76
C PHE A 252 11.43 -13.92 -5.85
N LEU A 253 11.44 -12.64 -5.47
CA LEU A 253 11.45 -11.52 -6.41
C LEU A 253 12.76 -11.42 -7.20
N SER A 254 13.87 -11.96 -6.69
CA SER A 254 15.16 -12.01 -7.39
C SER A 254 15.20 -13.04 -8.53
N GLN A 255 14.26 -14.01 -8.56
CA GLN A 255 14.20 -15.05 -9.57
C GLN A 255 13.56 -14.53 -10.87
N HIS A 256 13.80 -15.25 -11.98
CA HIS A 256 13.23 -14.87 -13.28
C HIS A 256 11.69 -14.79 -13.28
N GLU A 257 11.03 -15.81 -12.72
CA GLU A 257 9.56 -15.88 -12.73
C GLU A 257 8.90 -15.11 -11.57
N LYS A 258 9.70 -14.71 -10.56
CA LYS A 258 9.26 -13.93 -9.37
C LYS A 258 8.04 -14.53 -8.63
N ARG A 259 7.78 -15.83 -8.84
CA ARG A 259 6.68 -16.55 -8.18
C ARG A 259 7.14 -17.20 -6.89
N VAL A 260 6.22 -17.32 -5.95
CA VAL A 260 6.45 -18.11 -4.74
C VAL A 260 6.57 -19.59 -5.12
N ILE A 261 7.67 -20.21 -4.74
CA ILE A 261 7.96 -21.63 -4.98
C ILE A 261 7.78 -22.38 -3.65
N PHE A 262 6.59 -22.94 -3.42
CA PHE A 262 6.22 -23.59 -2.17
C PHE A 262 7.17 -24.71 -1.76
N LYS A 263 7.68 -25.50 -2.71
CA LYS A 263 8.67 -26.56 -2.47
C LYS A 263 9.99 -26.06 -1.87
N LYS A 264 10.34 -24.75 -2.10
CA LYS A 264 11.54 -24.16 -1.48
C LYS A 264 11.31 -23.75 -0.03
N LEU A 265 10.04 -23.56 0.38
CA LEU A 265 9.69 -23.22 1.75
C LEU A 265 9.76 -24.48 2.65
N GLN A 266 9.25 -25.61 2.14
CA GLN A 266 9.31 -26.89 2.80
C GLN A 266 9.11 -28.00 1.77
N ASP A 267 9.89 -29.06 1.82
CA ASP A 267 9.75 -30.22 0.93
C ASP A 267 8.35 -30.83 1.02
N GLY A 268 7.75 -31.09 -0.15
CA GLY A 268 6.39 -31.62 -0.24
C GLY A 268 5.25 -30.63 0.03
N SER A 269 5.56 -29.32 0.12
CA SER A 269 4.54 -28.29 0.33
C SER A 269 3.79 -27.91 -0.95
N TYR A 270 2.50 -27.62 -0.77
CA TYR A 270 1.56 -27.17 -1.81
C TYR A 270 0.93 -25.82 -1.43
N ALA A 271 0.43 -25.09 -2.43
CA ALA A 271 -0.17 -23.75 -2.28
C ALA A 271 -1.29 -23.69 -1.23
N ASP A 272 -2.17 -24.70 -1.21
CA ASP A 272 -3.33 -24.76 -0.31
C ASP A 272 -2.94 -24.68 1.17
N GLN A 273 -1.73 -25.13 1.51
CA GLN A 273 -1.23 -25.07 2.88
C GLN A 273 -0.79 -23.67 3.31
N TYR A 274 -0.66 -22.72 2.37
CA TYR A 274 -0.19 -21.35 2.58
C TYR A 274 -1.25 -20.28 2.30
N GLU A 275 -2.48 -20.65 1.93
CA GLU A 275 -3.52 -19.68 1.59
C GLU A 275 -3.78 -18.70 2.74
N GLU A 276 -3.91 -19.19 3.97
CA GLU A 276 -4.08 -18.34 5.15
C GLU A 276 -2.87 -17.47 5.46
N THR A 277 -1.68 -17.90 5.04
CA THR A 277 -0.43 -17.13 5.21
C THR A 277 -0.43 -15.90 4.33
N PHE A 278 -0.80 -16.05 3.06
CA PHE A 278 -0.93 -14.91 2.15
C PHE A 278 -2.06 -13.98 2.57
N PHE A 279 -3.18 -14.57 2.99
CA PHE A 279 -4.28 -13.78 3.53
C PHE A 279 -3.82 -12.91 4.70
N TRP A 280 -2.99 -13.44 5.61
CA TRP A 280 -2.45 -12.66 6.72
C TRP A 280 -1.51 -11.54 6.27
N LEU A 281 -0.56 -11.85 5.37
CA LEU A 281 0.42 -10.87 4.87
C LEU A 281 -0.25 -9.74 4.08
N SER A 282 -1.23 -10.08 3.26
CA SER A 282 -2.02 -9.11 2.48
C SER A 282 -2.90 -8.25 3.40
N ASP A 283 -3.58 -8.90 4.34
CA ASP A 283 -4.51 -8.24 5.25
C ASP A 283 -3.80 -7.27 6.21
N SER A 284 -2.54 -7.59 6.59
CA SER A 284 -1.66 -6.69 7.34
C SER A 284 -1.01 -5.60 6.47
N MET A 285 -1.20 -5.65 5.15
CA MET A 285 -0.57 -4.78 4.15
C MET A 285 0.97 -4.79 4.18
N ILE A 286 1.57 -5.87 4.70
CA ILE A 286 3.02 -6.09 4.65
C ILE A 286 3.44 -6.48 3.24
N SER A 287 2.59 -7.20 2.52
CA SER A 287 2.81 -7.58 1.13
C SER A 287 1.62 -7.25 0.22
N ASN A 288 1.91 -7.21 -1.07
CA ASN A 288 0.95 -7.04 -2.15
C ASN A 288 0.98 -8.31 -3.00
N GLU A 289 -0.08 -9.10 -2.97
CA GLU A 289 -0.19 -10.31 -3.77
C GLU A 289 -0.64 -9.99 -5.19
N CYS A 290 0.00 -10.67 -6.13
CA CYS A 290 -0.36 -10.65 -7.54
C CYS A 290 -0.63 -12.09 -7.99
N PHE A 291 -1.90 -12.40 -8.29
CA PHE A 291 -2.33 -13.75 -8.64
C PHE A 291 -2.35 -13.99 -10.14
N LEU A 292 -2.15 -15.24 -10.56
CA LEU A 292 -2.30 -15.63 -11.95
C LEU A 292 -3.78 -15.50 -12.36
N CYS A 293 -4.03 -14.82 -13.48
CA CYS A 293 -5.32 -14.81 -14.16
C CYS A 293 -5.26 -15.68 -15.41
N ASN A 294 -5.91 -16.85 -15.41
CA ASN A 294 -5.82 -17.81 -16.51
C ASN A 294 -6.56 -17.39 -17.79
N ASP A 295 -7.72 -16.78 -17.65
CA ASP A 295 -8.48 -16.19 -18.77
C ASP A 295 -8.78 -14.72 -18.46
N PRO A 296 -7.88 -13.81 -18.85
CA PRO A 296 -8.07 -12.41 -18.64
C PRO A 296 -9.35 -11.89 -19.29
N ASN A 297 -10.30 -11.49 -18.45
CA ASN A 297 -11.59 -10.96 -18.84
C ASN A 297 -12.06 -9.93 -17.81
N VAL A 298 -13.18 -9.28 -18.07
CA VAL A 298 -13.87 -8.44 -17.08
C VAL A 298 -14.15 -9.26 -15.82
N GLY A 299 -13.82 -8.71 -14.68
CA GLY A 299 -13.86 -9.44 -13.41
C GLY A 299 -12.69 -10.41 -13.31
N LEU A 300 -11.46 -9.89 -13.38
CA LEU A 300 -10.19 -10.64 -13.31
C LEU A 300 -10.16 -11.63 -12.14
N SER A 301 -10.79 -11.29 -11.01
CA SER A 301 -10.92 -12.15 -9.83
C SER A 301 -11.71 -13.45 -10.07
N LEU A 302 -12.56 -13.50 -11.11
CA LEU A 302 -13.32 -14.72 -11.44
C LEU A 302 -12.45 -15.83 -12.02
N ASN A 303 -11.32 -15.47 -12.61
CA ASN A 303 -10.37 -16.38 -13.26
C ASN A 303 -9.02 -16.41 -12.53
N GLU A 304 -9.01 -16.07 -11.25
CA GLU A 304 -7.86 -16.06 -10.37
C GLU A 304 -7.44 -17.48 -9.99
N THR A 305 -6.15 -17.77 -10.11
CA THR A 305 -5.54 -19.02 -9.65
C THR A 305 -4.59 -18.74 -8.50
N ARG A 306 -5.03 -18.99 -7.28
CA ARG A 306 -4.29 -18.69 -6.04
C ARG A 306 -3.04 -19.53 -5.81
N SER A 307 -2.95 -20.69 -6.46
CA SER A 307 -1.75 -21.53 -6.38
C SER A 307 -0.53 -20.94 -7.09
N TYR A 308 -0.73 -19.87 -7.88
CA TYR A 308 0.34 -19.15 -8.56
C TYR A 308 0.29 -17.69 -8.14
N VAL A 309 1.21 -17.29 -7.27
CA VAL A 309 1.25 -15.94 -6.68
C VAL A 309 2.65 -15.36 -6.76
N LYS A 310 2.75 -14.09 -7.14
CA LYS A 310 3.91 -13.23 -6.91
C LYS A 310 3.62 -12.43 -5.64
N CYS A 311 4.58 -12.37 -4.71
CA CYS A 311 4.43 -11.68 -3.43
C CYS A 311 5.39 -10.49 -3.39
N TYR A 312 4.86 -9.30 -3.61
CA TYR A 312 5.62 -8.05 -3.56
C TYR A 312 5.63 -7.50 -2.14
N MET A 313 6.73 -6.89 -1.72
CA MET A 313 6.76 -6.16 -0.44
C MET A 313 5.85 -4.93 -0.52
N GLY A 314 5.11 -4.63 0.55
CA GLY A 314 4.20 -3.49 0.61
C GLY A 314 4.89 -2.14 0.44
N ASP A 315 6.20 -2.08 0.71
CA ASP A 315 7.05 -0.91 0.50
C ASP A 315 8.41 -1.31 -0.09
N THR A 316 8.84 -0.60 -1.15
CA THR A 316 10.07 -0.95 -1.88
C THR A 316 11.33 -0.61 -1.10
N GLY A 317 11.33 0.46 -0.30
CA GLY A 317 12.44 0.77 0.58
C GLY A 317 12.65 -0.29 1.66
N LEU A 318 11.56 -0.83 2.21
CA LEU A 318 11.63 -1.97 3.12
C LEU A 318 12.16 -3.22 2.41
N LEU A 319 11.78 -3.47 1.15
CA LEU A 319 12.33 -4.57 0.36
C LEU A 319 13.86 -4.46 0.21
N VAL A 320 14.39 -3.25 -0.03
CA VAL A 320 15.83 -3.03 -0.12
C VAL A 320 16.52 -3.42 1.19
N SER A 321 16.09 -2.88 2.33
CA SER A 321 16.69 -3.20 3.63
C SER A 321 16.53 -4.66 4.02
N HIS A 322 15.41 -5.28 3.63
CA HIS A 322 15.16 -6.70 3.87
C HIS A 322 16.04 -7.62 3.00
N ALA A 323 16.35 -7.22 1.75
CA ALA A 323 17.24 -7.95 0.87
C ALA A 323 18.71 -7.93 1.34
N PHE A 324 19.09 -6.96 2.18
CA PHE A 324 20.42 -6.82 2.78
C PHE A 324 20.41 -7.10 4.30
N ASP A 325 19.55 -8.01 4.76
CA ASP A 325 19.37 -8.31 6.18
C ASP A 325 20.63 -8.87 6.87
N GLU A 326 21.59 -9.39 6.10
CA GLU A 326 22.90 -9.86 6.59
C GLU A 326 23.77 -8.71 7.15
N ASN A 327 23.47 -7.46 6.82
CA ASN A 327 24.18 -6.29 7.30
C ASN A 327 23.39 -5.63 8.43
N GLU A 328 24.06 -5.23 9.51
CA GLU A 328 23.39 -4.49 10.60
C GLU A 328 22.81 -3.15 10.13
N LEU A 329 23.46 -2.52 9.16
CA LEU A 329 23.07 -1.24 8.55
C LEU A 329 23.71 -1.09 7.18
N LEU A 330 23.01 -0.52 6.23
CA LEU A 330 23.58 -0.13 4.94
C LEU A 330 24.07 1.32 4.99
N GLU A 331 25.36 1.50 4.73
CA GLU A 331 25.98 2.81 4.70
C GLU A 331 25.52 3.64 3.48
N ASP A 332 25.47 4.95 3.63
CA ASP A 332 25.06 5.92 2.61
C ASP A 332 25.86 5.75 1.29
N GLU A 333 27.14 5.40 1.42
CA GLU A 333 28.00 5.14 0.24
C GLU A 333 27.51 3.96 -0.60
N VAL A 334 26.99 2.90 0.04
CA VAL A 334 26.41 1.75 -0.66
C VAL A 334 25.19 2.18 -1.47
N TYR A 335 24.30 2.97 -0.89
CA TYR A 335 23.14 3.53 -1.58
C TYR A 335 23.53 4.44 -2.74
N LYS A 336 24.55 5.29 -2.58
CA LYS A 336 25.10 6.15 -3.64
C LYS A 336 25.70 5.36 -4.78
N GLN A 337 26.36 4.23 -4.48
CA GLN A 337 26.88 3.32 -5.51
C GLN A 337 25.76 2.63 -6.29
N ILE A 338 24.67 2.28 -5.63
CA ILE A 338 23.46 1.75 -6.29
C ILE A 338 22.86 2.81 -7.22
N LEU A 339 22.66 4.04 -6.73
CA LEU A 339 22.16 5.16 -7.56
C LEU A 339 23.06 5.46 -8.77
N ALA A 340 24.36 5.31 -8.60
CA ALA A 340 25.34 5.52 -9.66
C ALA A 340 25.47 4.33 -10.64
N GLY A 341 24.72 3.23 -10.41
CA GLY A 341 24.80 1.99 -11.20
C GLY A 341 26.15 1.25 -11.07
N LYS A 342 26.92 1.55 -10.03
CA LYS A 342 28.22 0.91 -9.75
C LYS A 342 28.08 -0.39 -8.96
N LEU A 343 27.07 -0.50 -8.12
CA LEU A 343 26.71 -1.72 -7.43
C LEU A 343 25.46 -2.30 -8.08
N GLN A 344 25.58 -3.51 -8.65
CA GLN A 344 24.45 -4.19 -9.27
C GLN A 344 23.54 -4.79 -8.20
N ILE A 345 22.36 -4.22 -8.07
CA ILE A 345 21.21 -4.89 -7.44
C ILE A 345 20.35 -5.47 -8.56
N ASN A 346 19.50 -6.44 -8.23
CA ASN A 346 18.46 -6.87 -9.16
C ASN A 346 17.44 -5.74 -9.39
N GLU A 347 17.80 -4.80 -10.29
CA GLU A 347 16.96 -3.66 -10.64
C GLU A 347 15.56 -4.09 -11.08
N GLY A 348 15.45 -5.23 -11.77
CA GLY A 348 14.16 -5.78 -12.18
C GLY A 348 13.24 -6.11 -11.01
N MET A 349 13.79 -6.58 -9.88
CA MET A 349 13.06 -6.82 -8.65
C MET A 349 12.52 -5.49 -8.07
N LEU A 350 13.36 -4.49 -7.96
CA LEU A 350 13.01 -3.19 -7.36
C LEU A 350 12.01 -2.41 -8.22
N TYR A 351 12.22 -2.38 -9.54
CA TYR A 351 11.29 -1.72 -10.47
C TYR A 351 9.90 -2.35 -10.38
N GLU A 352 9.81 -3.68 -10.49
CA GLU A 352 8.52 -4.36 -10.47
C GLU A 352 7.81 -4.20 -9.13
N ASN A 353 8.55 -4.25 -8.00
CA ASN A 353 7.98 -3.99 -6.69
C ASN A 353 7.47 -2.55 -6.53
N ALA A 354 8.24 -1.54 -6.98
CA ALA A 354 7.82 -0.14 -6.91
C ALA A 354 6.56 0.11 -7.76
N ILE A 355 6.47 -0.50 -8.94
CA ILE A 355 5.28 -0.41 -9.78
C ILE A 355 4.09 -1.10 -9.11
N ALA A 356 4.28 -2.30 -8.54
CA ALA A 356 3.23 -2.99 -7.77
C ALA A 356 2.71 -2.12 -6.62
N GLN A 357 3.61 -1.52 -5.82
CA GLN A 357 3.28 -0.61 -4.72
C GLN A 357 2.44 0.58 -5.21
N MET A 358 2.86 1.24 -6.30
CA MET A 358 2.16 2.40 -6.86
C MET A 358 0.78 2.04 -7.41
N LEU A 359 0.64 0.91 -8.11
CA LEU A 359 -0.65 0.43 -8.64
C LEU A 359 -1.62 0.11 -7.49
N VAL A 360 -1.16 -0.54 -6.42
CA VAL A 360 -1.98 -0.83 -5.24
C VAL A 360 -2.39 0.45 -4.52
N ALA A 361 -1.48 1.42 -4.36
CA ALA A 361 -1.78 2.71 -3.76
C ALA A 361 -2.84 3.50 -4.56
N ASN A 362 -2.91 3.30 -5.88
CA ASN A 362 -3.94 3.84 -6.77
C ASN A 362 -5.25 3.02 -6.74
N GLY A 363 -5.32 1.95 -5.94
CA GLY A 363 -6.53 1.15 -5.72
C GLY A 363 -6.71 -0.03 -6.66
N HIS A 364 -5.68 -0.41 -7.42
CA HIS A 364 -5.72 -1.57 -8.30
C HIS A 364 -5.43 -2.87 -7.56
N LYS A 365 -6.21 -3.92 -7.87
CA LYS A 365 -5.82 -5.30 -7.58
C LYS A 365 -4.87 -5.79 -8.66
N LEU A 366 -3.84 -6.53 -8.26
CA LEU A 366 -2.79 -6.99 -9.15
C LEU A 366 -3.06 -8.41 -9.63
N TYR A 367 -2.96 -8.60 -10.93
CA TYR A 367 -2.97 -9.90 -11.58
C TYR A 367 -1.81 -9.98 -12.57
N PHE A 368 -1.29 -11.19 -12.82
CA PHE A 368 -0.33 -11.44 -13.89
C PHE A 368 -0.86 -12.51 -14.83
N TYR A 369 -0.23 -12.68 -15.97
CA TYR A 369 -0.59 -13.71 -16.94
C TYR A 369 0.65 -14.41 -17.47
N THR A 370 0.56 -15.73 -17.59
CA THR A 370 1.55 -16.54 -18.30
C THR A 370 0.83 -17.56 -19.17
N HIS A 371 1.41 -17.83 -20.34
CA HIS A 371 0.92 -18.88 -21.22
C HIS A 371 2.09 -19.80 -21.60
N TYR A 372 1.99 -21.04 -21.18
CA TYR A 372 2.96 -22.08 -21.53
C TYR A 372 2.59 -22.69 -22.89
N ASN A 373 3.53 -22.64 -23.83
CA ASN A 373 3.36 -23.25 -25.16
C ASN A 373 3.99 -24.64 -25.15
N GLU A 374 3.15 -25.67 -25.20
CA GLU A 374 3.58 -27.08 -25.18
C GLU A 374 4.51 -27.43 -26.34
N ASN A 375 4.25 -26.90 -27.56
CA ASN A 375 5.06 -27.16 -28.74
C ASN A 375 6.45 -26.54 -28.67
N LYS A 376 6.61 -25.43 -27.92
CA LYS A 376 7.87 -24.71 -27.77
C LYS A 376 8.57 -25.02 -26.44
N HIS A 377 7.93 -25.78 -25.57
CA HIS A 377 8.37 -26.09 -24.19
C HIS A 377 8.82 -24.86 -23.39
N ARG A 378 8.15 -23.72 -23.57
CA ARG A 378 8.44 -22.45 -22.86
C ARG A 378 7.21 -21.56 -22.81
N ASN A 379 7.25 -20.57 -21.92
CA ASN A 379 6.28 -19.49 -21.93
C ASN A 379 6.48 -18.64 -23.18
N ASP A 380 5.41 -18.42 -23.96
CA ASP A 380 5.41 -17.56 -25.13
C ASP A 380 4.68 -16.24 -24.92
N MET A 381 3.96 -16.12 -23.80
CA MET A 381 3.39 -14.87 -23.31
C MET A 381 3.59 -14.78 -21.80
N GLU A 382 4.06 -13.64 -21.33
CA GLU A 382 4.19 -13.29 -19.94
C GLU A 382 3.88 -11.79 -19.79
N ILE A 383 2.91 -11.44 -18.94
CA ILE A 383 2.50 -10.08 -18.64
C ILE A 383 2.67 -9.86 -17.14
N ASP A 384 3.47 -8.89 -16.75
CA ASP A 384 3.83 -8.66 -15.35
C ASP A 384 2.64 -8.23 -14.51
N PHE A 385 1.81 -7.31 -15.03
CA PHE A 385 0.57 -6.89 -14.38
C PHE A 385 -0.58 -6.79 -15.38
N ILE A 386 -1.76 -7.20 -14.93
CA ILE A 386 -3.03 -6.90 -15.57
C ILE A 386 -3.89 -6.21 -14.52
N ILE A 387 -4.41 -5.05 -14.86
CA ILE A 387 -5.33 -4.30 -14.01
C ILE A 387 -6.64 -4.03 -14.76
N SER A 388 -7.70 -3.78 -14.02
CA SER A 388 -8.97 -3.30 -14.57
C SER A 388 -9.19 -1.85 -14.16
N ASN A 389 -9.63 -1.00 -15.07
CA ASN A 389 -9.99 0.37 -14.77
C ASN A 389 -11.48 0.58 -15.06
N ASN A 390 -12.26 0.82 -14.01
CA ASN A 390 -13.71 0.92 -14.09
C ASN A 390 -14.22 2.32 -14.45
N SER A 391 -13.36 3.35 -14.49
CA SER A 391 -13.81 4.74 -14.52
C SER A 391 -14.01 5.35 -15.90
N ARG A 392 -13.26 4.96 -16.92
CA ARG A 392 -13.31 5.59 -18.25
C ARG A 392 -13.64 4.66 -19.41
N LEU A 393 -13.19 3.41 -19.36
CA LEU A 393 -13.42 2.42 -20.40
C LEU A 393 -14.05 1.20 -19.74
N LYS A 394 -15.36 1.27 -19.48
CA LYS A 394 -16.12 0.17 -18.88
C LYS A 394 -15.74 -1.17 -19.54
N TYR A 395 -15.28 -2.10 -18.69
CA TYR A 395 -15.07 -3.50 -19.05
C TYR A 395 -13.82 -3.81 -19.89
N LYS A 396 -12.73 -3.07 -19.73
CA LYS A 396 -11.46 -3.40 -20.37
C LYS A 396 -10.34 -3.63 -19.35
N MET A 397 -9.41 -4.47 -19.70
CA MET A 397 -8.20 -4.73 -18.94
C MET A 397 -7.00 -4.04 -19.58
N PHE A 398 -6.01 -3.72 -18.75
CA PHE A 398 -4.82 -2.97 -19.13
C PHE A 398 -3.61 -3.84 -18.81
N PRO A 399 -2.98 -4.49 -19.81
CA PRO A 399 -1.74 -5.21 -19.62
C PRO A 399 -0.57 -4.25 -19.47
N ILE A 400 0.31 -4.54 -18.51
CA ILE A 400 1.49 -3.76 -18.18
C ILE A 400 2.69 -4.69 -18.14
N GLU A 401 3.74 -4.39 -18.91
CA GLU A 401 5.05 -5.01 -18.80
C GLU A 401 6.05 -4.04 -18.17
N VAL A 402 6.88 -4.51 -17.27
CA VAL A 402 7.92 -3.75 -16.59
C VAL A 402 9.29 -4.16 -17.10
N LYS A 403 10.09 -3.20 -17.54
CA LYS A 403 11.43 -3.41 -18.09
C LYS A 403 12.42 -2.47 -17.40
N SER A 404 13.39 -3.02 -16.66
CA SER A 404 14.48 -2.23 -16.05
C SER A 404 15.56 -1.82 -17.07
N GLY A 405 15.71 -2.57 -18.15
CA GLY A 405 16.72 -2.31 -19.19
C GLY A 405 16.25 -1.37 -20.30
N LYS A 406 17.22 -0.70 -20.95
CA LYS A 406 16.95 0.18 -22.10
C LYS A 406 16.56 -0.57 -23.38
N GLN A 407 16.93 -1.85 -23.49
CA GLN A 407 16.58 -2.71 -24.63
C GLN A 407 15.65 -3.82 -24.15
N TYR A 408 14.53 -4.00 -24.82
CA TYR A 408 13.53 -5.01 -24.46
C TYR A 408 12.76 -5.51 -25.69
N LYS A 409 12.20 -6.69 -25.58
CA LYS A 409 11.32 -7.29 -26.59
C LYS A 409 9.85 -7.04 -26.22
N THR A 410 9.02 -6.78 -27.20
CA THR A 410 7.58 -6.56 -27.06
C THR A 410 6.74 -7.75 -27.50
N THR A 411 7.37 -8.88 -27.83
CA THR A 411 6.74 -10.05 -28.43
C THR A 411 5.62 -10.59 -27.53
N SER A 412 5.87 -10.70 -26.23
CA SER A 412 4.90 -11.20 -25.23
C SER A 412 3.64 -10.33 -25.21
N LEU A 413 3.81 -9.03 -25.06
CA LEU A 413 2.71 -8.08 -25.05
C LEU A 413 1.95 -8.04 -26.39
N ASN A 414 2.65 -8.10 -27.51
CA ASN A 414 2.00 -8.12 -28.83
C ASN A 414 1.16 -9.36 -29.03
N ASN A 415 1.68 -10.55 -28.68
CA ASN A 415 0.92 -11.80 -28.74
C ASN A 415 -0.31 -11.75 -27.83
N PHE A 416 -0.17 -11.19 -26.63
CA PHE A 416 -1.28 -11.01 -25.70
C PHE A 416 -2.34 -10.05 -26.25
N ARG A 417 -1.92 -8.93 -26.82
CA ARG A 417 -2.82 -7.94 -27.46
C ARG A 417 -3.58 -8.52 -28.63
N GLU A 418 -2.95 -9.35 -29.45
CA GLU A 418 -3.60 -10.05 -30.57
C GLU A 418 -4.64 -11.04 -30.07
N LYS A 419 -4.26 -11.89 -29.10
CA LYS A 419 -5.15 -12.92 -28.54
C LYS A 419 -6.39 -12.36 -27.86
N TYR A 420 -6.26 -11.22 -27.15
CA TYR A 420 -7.33 -10.62 -26.35
C TYR A 420 -7.79 -9.26 -26.87
N LYS A 421 -7.64 -8.99 -28.15
CA LYS A 421 -7.85 -7.69 -28.80
C LYS A 421 -9.14 -6.98 -28.39
N GLU A 422 -10.24 -7.67 -28.25
CA GLU A 422 -11.55 -7.09 -27.92
C GLU A 422 -11.69 -6.73 -26.42
N ARG A 423 -10.87 -7.34 -25.57
CA ARG A 423 -10.92 -7.22 -24.11
C ARG A 423 -9.92 -6.20 -23.53
N ILE A 424 -8.99 -5.72 -24.36
CA ILE A 424 -7.90 -4.84 -23.96
C ILE A 424 -8.27 -3.38 -24.19
N GLY A 425 -7.94 -2.53 -23.19
CA GLY A 425 -7.88 -1.09 -23.32
C GLY A 425 -6.51 -0.60 -23.78
N GLU A 426 -5.93 0.31 -23.06
CA GLU A 426 -4.55 0.74 -23.28
C GLU A 426 -3.58 -0.34 -22.80
N SER A 427 -2.43 -0.44 -23.47
CA SER A 427 -1.35 -1.38 -23.13
C SER A 427 -0.11 -0.57 -22.79
N TYR A 428 0.55 -0.93 -21.69
CA TYR A 428 1.68 -0.17 -21.18
C TYR A 428 2.97 -0.99 -21.16
N ILE A 429 4.08 -0.31 -21.48
CA ILE A 429 5.42 -0.77 -21.15
C ILE A 429 6.05 0.28 -20.25
N ILE A 430 6.43 -0.11 -19.05
CA ILE A 430 7.12 0.76 -18.09
C ILE A 430 8.62 0.50 -18.20
N HIS A 431 9.39 1.53 -18.53
CA HIS A 431 10.84 1.42 -18.78
C HIS A 431 11.57 2.73 -18.48
N PRO A 432 12.90 2.73 -18.31
CA PRO A 432 13.63 3.94 -17.89
C PRO A 432 13.78 5.03 -18.97
N ARG A 433 13.26 4.84 -20.18
CA ARG A 433 13.27 5.88 -21.22
C ARG A 433 12.05 6.79 -21.09
N ASN A 434 12.12 7.97 -21.72
CA ASN A 434 11.01 8.93 -21.75
C ASN A 434 9.77 8.38 -22.45
N LEU A 435 8.62 9.05 -22.25
CA LEU A 435 7.35 8.64 -22.83
C LEU A 435 7.40 8.61 -24.36
N ILE A 436 6.91 7.54 -24.94
CA ILE A 436 6.68 7.39 -26.38
C ILE A 436 5.47 6.48 -26.63
N VAL A 437 4.66 6.82 -27.62
CA VAL A 437 3.58 5.94 -28.09
C VAL A 437 4.04 5.29 -29.40
N LYS A 438 4.11 3.97 -29.42
CA LYS A 438 4.55 3.19 -30.58
C LYS A 438 3.68 1.95 -30.77
N ASP A 439 3.18 1.73 -32.00
CA ASP A 439 2.36 0.57 -32.37
C ASP A 439 1.13 0.36 -31.48
N GLY A 440 0.55 1.48 -30.96
CA GLY A 440 -0.58 1.47 -30.04
C GLY A 440 -0.23 0.99 -28.62
N ILE A 441 1.05 0.95 -28.27
CA ILE A 441 1.57 0.71 -26.92
C ILE A 441 2.05 2.03 -26.35
N ILE A 442 1.68 2.32 -25.12
CA ILE A 442 2.11 3.51 -24.39
C ILE A 442 3.32 3.11 -23.55
N CYS A 443 4.50 3.54 -23.99
CA CYS A 443 5.75 3.29 -23.27
C CYS A 443 6.02 4.48 -22.36
N ILE A 444 6.06 4.27 -21.06
CA ILE A 444 6.21 5.33 -20.05
C ILE A 444 7.39 5.08 -19.12
N PRO A 445 8.00 6.16 -18.60
CA PRO A 445 8.95 6.02 -17.51
C PRO A 445 8.25 5.63 -16.19
N PRO A 446 8.94 4.95 -15.25
CA PRO A 446 8.33 4.36 -14.06
C PRO A 446 7.66 5.40 -13.15
N TYR A 447 8.17 6.61 -13.07
CA TYR A 447 7.56 7.68 -12.29
C TYR A 447 6.17 8.09 -12.80
N MET A 448 5.84 7.81 -14.07
CA MET A 448 4.50 8.09 -14.63
C MET A 448 3.44 7.06 -14.22
N THR A 449 3.82 5.95 -13.60
CA THR A 449 2.86 4.95 -13.09
C THR A 449 1.86 5.55 -12.09
N MET A 450 2.21 6.64 -11.42
CA MET A 450 1.30 7.37 -10.54
C MET A 450 0.02 7.88 -11.24
N ASN A 451 -0.03 7.86 -12.56
CA ASN A 451 -1.17 8.33 -13.36
C ASN A 451 -2.02 7.19 -13.97
N ILE A 452 -1.66 5.92 -13.73
CA ILE A 452 -2.40 4.75 -14.20
C ILE A 452 -3.58 4.37 -13.30
#